data_c9da640ccb7370ffd5f7d5e05c57f9dd
#
_entry.id   c9da640ccb7370ffd5f7d5e05c57f9dd
#
_cell.length_a   1.000
_cell.length_b   1.000
_cell.length_c   1.000
_cell.angle_alpha   90.00
_cell.angle_beta   90.00
_cell.angle_gamma   90.00
#
_symmetry.space_group_name_H-M   'P 1'
#
loop_
_entity.id
_entity.type
_entity.pdbx_description
1 polymer ?
#
loop_
_entity_poly.entity_id
_entity_poly.type
_entity_poly.pdbx_seq_one_letter_code
_entity_poly.pdbx_strand_id
1 'polypeptide(L)'
;SVTYRTHPAPPVTAAFLVANTSTEEGRLQLFKEWVKIHPDIMDAGSAGFWPYSGTQFFLTLMAMGNPPTNPKATATLQGFYDKIATIPGVSIDLEVTKPYTGFQQWYDDNFIHSQNGIGFNYTIGDFSGVPAAVSSVLIPRTSFKTNTDDLAVALAELTDARPFLVGGGVVSKVDPDAMAVNPAFRSMLSDITIALSWNVTTATPQEVHAVEQTVTDWANGIRDVTKSPGAYVNEAEILIPNFQEAYWGNHYPRLRAFKQSIDPNDLLIVRQGVNSEGWDDEIMCKTL
;
A
#
# COMPACT_ATOMS: atom_id res chain seq x y z
N SER A 1 -5.59 -11.04 27.72
CA SER A 1 -6.62 -11.44 26.74
C SER A 1 -7.24 -10.21 26.12
N VAL A 2 -7.66 -10.31 24.87
CA VAL A 2 -8.36 -9.25 24.14
C VAL A 2 -9.69 -9.82 23.64
N THR A 3 -10.76 -9.04 23.79
CA THR A 3 -12.09 -9.41 23.29
C THR A 3 -12.44 -8.54 22.08
N TYR A 4 -12.76 -9.18 20.96
CA TYR A 4 -13.18 -8.50 19.76
C TYR A 4 -14.67 -8.73 19.49
N ARG A 5 -15.31 -7.72 18.91
CA ARG A 5 -16.64 -7.89 18.34
C ARG A 5 -16.52 -8.71 17.06
N THR A 6 -17.32 -9.77 16.96
CA THR A 6 -17.41 -10.57 15.73
C THR A 6 -18.47 -10.02 14.79
N HIS A 7 -18.31 -10.33 13.53
CA HIS A 7 -19.26 -10.00 12.46
C HIS A 7 -19.60 -11.26 11.67
N PRO A 8 -20.77 -11.35 11.03
CA PRO A 8 -21.04 -12.41 10.07
C PRO A 8 -19.95 -12.43 8.98
N ALA A 9 -19.58 -13.63 8.54
CA ALA A 9 -18.67 -13.80 7.41
C ALA A 9 -19.47 -13.71 6.09
N PRO A 10 -19.44 -12.60 5.37
CA PRO A 10 -20.16 -12.49 4.11
C PRO A 10 -19.44 -13.33 3.04
N PRO A 11 -20.15 -13.69 1.95
CA PRO A 11 -19.50 -14.17 0.74
C PRO A 11 -18.49 -13.16 0.23
N VAL A 12 -17.48 -13.63 -0.48
CA VAL A 12 -16.44 -12.79 -1.09
C VAL A 12 -16.28 -13.11 -2.56
N THR A 13 -15.96 -12.10 -3.36
CA THR A 13 -15.47 -12.26 -4.72
C THR A 13 -13.99 -11.90 -4.72
N ALA A 14 -13.15 -12.84 -5.12
CA ALA A 14 -11.73 -12.60 -5.28
C ALA A 14 -11.38 -12.47 -6.76
N ALA A 15 -10.51 -11.51 -7.06
CA ALA A 15 -9.98 -11.28 -8.40
C ALA A 15 -8.45 -11.34 -8.36
N PHE A 16 -7.88 -11.98 -9.38
CA PHE A 16 -6.45 -12.16 -9.52
C PHE A 16 -6.04 -11.88 -10.96
N LEU A 17 -4.94 -11.19 -11.11
CA LEU A 17 -4.32 -10.92 -12.40
C LEU A 17 -2.81 -11.08 -12.28
N VAL A 18 -2.21 -11.69 -13.28
CA VAL A 18 -0.78 -11.59 -13.57
C VAL A 18 -0.64 -11.08 -14.99
N ALA A 19 -0.07 -9.91 -15.14
CA ALA A 19 0.25 -9.33 -16.43
C ALA A 19 1.74 -9.05 -16.54
N ASN A 20 2.29 -9.18 -17.75
CA ASN A 20 3.68 -8.88 -18.05
C ASN A 20 3.75 -7.76 -19.08
N THR A 21 4.78 -6.93 -18.95
CA THR A 21 5.08 -5.85 -19.88
C THR A 21 6.45 -6.07 -20.51
N SER A 22 6.53 -6.08 -21.85
CA SER A 22 7.78 -6.27 -22.58
C SER A 22 8.37 -4.96 -23.11
N THR A 23 7.67 -3.85 -22.95
CA THR A 23 8.09 -2.50 -23.37
C THR A 23 7.74 -1.46 -22.33
N GLU A 24 8.52 -0.40 -22.23
CA GLU A 24 8.23 0.75 -21.35
C GLU A 24 6.89 1.42 -21.70
N GLU A 25 6.57 1.56 -22.99
CA GLU A 25 5.28 2.10 -23.42
C GLU A 25 4.12 1.22 -22.98
N GLY A 26 4.22 -0.12 -23.16
CA GLY A 26 3.20 -1.06 -22.69
C GLY A 26 3.00 -0.97 -21.18
N ARG A 27 4.09 -0.85 -20.41
CA ARG A 27 4.06 -0.65 -18.97
C ARG A 27 3.33 0.65 -18.61
N LEU A 28 3.69 1.78 -19.22
CA LEU A 28 3.04 3.06 -18.97
C LEU A 28 1.54 2.99 -19.28
N GLN A 29 1.15 2.42 -20.41
CA GLN A 29 -0.25 2.30 -20.80
C GLN A 29 -1.04 1.40 -19.83
N LEU A 30 -0.44 0.32 -19.32
CA LEU A 30 -1.04 -0.51 -18.28
C LEU A 30 -1.33 0.31 -17.01
N PHE A 31 -0.34 1.09 -16.53
CA PHE A 31 -0.53 1.93 -15.33
C PHE A 31 -1.57 3.05 -15.57
N LYS A 32 -1.65 3.64 -16.78
CA LYS A 32 -2.70 4.61 -17.12
C LYS A 32 -4.09 4.01 -16.99
N GLU A 33 -4.30 2.81 -17.49
CA GLU A 33 -5.60 2.14 -17.37
C GLU A 33 -5.89 1.72 -15.90
N TRP A 34 -4.88 1.30 -15.15
CA TRP A 34 -5.02 0.98 -13.72
C TRP A 34 -5.39 2.20 -12.87
N VAL A 35 -4.68 3.31 -13.04
CA VAL A 35 -4.96 4.58 -12.34
C VAL A 35 -6.38 5.06 -12.64
N LYS A 36 -6.85 4.93 -13.87
CA LYS A 36 -8.18 5.36 -14.30
C LYS A 36 -9.31 4.62 -13.60
N ILE A 37 -9.21 3.30 -13.44
CA ILE A 37 -10.27 2.48 -12.81
C ILE A 37 -10.19 2.44 -11.28
N HIS A 38 -9.08 2.88 -10.71
CA HIS A 38 -8.79 2.73 -9.29
C HIS A 38 -9.89 3.29 -8.36
N PRO A 39 -10.42 4.53 -8.56
CA PRO A 39 -11.51 5.04 -7.74
C PRO A 39 -12.76 4.18 -7.79
N ASP A 40 -13.11 3.63 -8.95
CA ASP A 40 -14.31 2.81 -9.12
C ASP A 40 -14.20 1.46 -8.41
N ILE A 41 -13.03 0.85 -8.44
CA ILE A 41 -12.74 -0.40 -7.71
C ILE A 41 -12.83 -0.17 -6.20
N MET A 42 -12.28 0.94 -5.70
CA MET A 42 -12.36 1.29 -4.28
C MET A 42 -13.78 1.62 -3.82
N ASP A 43 -14.54 2.35 -4.64
CA ASP A 43 -15.94 2.69 -4.35
C ASP A 43 -16.87 1.48 -4.43
N ALA A 44 -16.48 0.45 -5.16
CA ALA A 44 -17.16 -0.83 -5.17
C ALA A 44 -16.84 -1.71 -3.93
N GLY A 45 -15.98 -1.24 -3.01
CA GLY A 45 -15.66 -1.92 -1.76
C GLY A 45 -14.62 -3.03 -1.90
N SER A 46 -13.80 -2.98 -2.93
CA SER A 46 -12.66 -3.89 -3.08
C SER A 46 -11.50 -3.44 -2.19
N ALA A 47 -10.77 -4.42 -1.66
CA ALA A 47 -9.52 -4.23 -0.95
C ALA A 47 -8.51 -5.29 -1.42
N GLY A 48 -7.22 -5.06 -1.22
CA GLY A 48 -6.19 -6.01 -1.61
C GLY A 48 -4.89 -5.35 -2.03
N PHE A 49 -4.10 -6.08 -2.81
CA PHE A 49 -2.75 -5.72 -3.20
C PHE A 49 -2.62 -5.68 -4.72
N TRP A 50 -1.73 -4.81 -5.20
CA TRP A 50 -1.36 -4.73 -6.62
C TRP A 50 0.16 -4.53 -6.78
N PRO A 51 0.95 -5.50 -6.24
CA PRO A 51 2.40 -5.42 -6.33
C PRO A 51 2.88 -5.50 -7.77
N TYR A 52 4.03 -4.90 -8.02
CA TYR A 52 4.72 -5.05 -9.29
C TYR A 52 6.24 -5.07 -9.08
N SER A 53 6.91 -5.88 -9.89
CA SER A 53 8.36 -6.02 -9.84
C SER A 53 8.91 -6.32 -11.23
N GLY A 54 9.92 -5.58 -11.66
CA GLY A 54 10.48 -5.70 -13.00
C GLY A 54 9.40 -5.48 -14.06
N THR A 55 9.10 -6.52 -14.83
CA THR A 55 8.11 -6.50 -15.91
C THR A 55 6.73 -6.99 -15.50
N GLN A 56 6.57 -7.51 -14.29
CA GLN A 56 5.32 -8.15 -13.84
C GLN A 56 4.46 -7.19 -13.03
N PHE A 57 3.18 -7.21 -13.32
CA PHE A 57 2.11 -6.55 -12.55
C PHE A 57 1.17 -7.62 -12.02
N PHE A 58 0.93 -7.60 -10.72
CA PHE A 58 0.02 -8.50 -10.05
C PHE A 58 -1.18 -7.74 -9.49
N LEU A 59 -2.30 -8.42 -9.41
CA LEU A 59 -3.49 -7.90 -8.74
C LEU A 59 -4.12 -9.02 -7.93
N THR A 60 -4.33 -8.75 -6.65
CA THR A 60 -5.06 -9.62 -5.74
C THR A 60 -6.09 -8.78 -5.02
N LEU A 61 -7.33 -8.86 -5.42
CA LEU A 61 -8.43 -8.10 -4.83
C LEU A 61 -9.46 -9.01 -4.21
N MET A 62 -10.10 -8.50 -3.18
CA MET A 62 -11.24 -9.12 -2.53
C MET A 62 -12.34 -8.08 -2.31
N ALA A 63 -13.54 -8.37 -2.77
CA ALA A 63 -14.73 -7.58 -2.50
C ALA A 63 -15.70 -8.41 -1.64
N MET A 64 -16.14 -7.85 -0.51
CA MET A 64 -17.09 -8.50 0.37
C MET A 64 -18.52 -8.28 -0.13
N GLY A 65 -19.36 -9.29 0.03
CA GLY A 65 -20.77 -9.30 -0.35
C GLY A 65 -21.10 -10.42 -1.33
N ASN A 66 -22.39 -10.68 -1.54
CA ASN A 66 -22.82 -11.75 -2.44
C ASN A 66 -22.50 -11.42 -3.90
N PRO A 67 -21.82 -12.29 -4.65
CA PRO A 67 -21.90 -12.26 -6.09
C PRO A 67 -23.32 -12.68 -6.51
N PRO A 68 -24.02 -11.95 -7.36
CA PRO A 68 -23.53 -10.82 -8.14
C PRO A 68 -23.72 -9.44 -7.46
N THR A 69 -23.67 -9.35 -6.14
CA THR A 69 -23.97 -8.10 -5.43
C THR A 69 -22.90 -7.02 -5.55
N ASN A 70 -21.76 -7.34 -6.18
CA ASN A 70 -20.82 -6.32 -6.60
C ASN A 70 -20.58 -6.36 -8.12
N PRO A 71 -21.67 -6.26 -8.93
CA PRO A 71 -21.55 -6.32 -10.39
C PRO A 71 -20.71 -5.16 -10.95
N LYS A 72 -20.66 -4.02 -10.25
CA LYS A 72 -19.84 -2.88 -10.64
C LYS A 72 -18.36 -3.21 -10.57
N ALA A 73 -17.86 -3.78 -9.46
CA ALA A 73 -16.45 -4.16 -9.34
C ALA A 73 -16.06 -5.19 -10.40
N THR A 74 -16.87 -6.24 -10.58
CA THR A 74 -16.61 -7.28 -11.57
C THR A 74 -16.59 -6.71 -12.99
N ALA A 75 -17.54 -5.87 -13.37
CA ALA A 75 -17.59 -5.27 -14.69
C ALA A 75 -16.42 -4.29 -14.92
N THR A 76 -16.04 -3.52 -13.92
CA THR A 76 -14.89 -2.60 -13.99
C THR A 76 -13.59 -3.36 -14.18
N LEU A 77 -13.37 -4.44 -13.44
CA LEU A 77 -12.19 -5.31 -13.59
C LEU A 77 -12.17 -5.98 -14.97
N GLN A 78 -13.29 -6.53 -15.44
CA GLN A 78 -13.36 -7.15 -16.76
C GLN A 78 -13.03 -6.13 -17.85
N GLY A 79 -13.58 -4.93 -17.78
CA GLY A 79 -13.26 -3.86 -18.72
C GLY A 79 -11.78 -3.46 -18.70
N PHE A 80 -11.14 -3.51 -17.53
CA PHE A 80 -9.71 -3.31 -17.40
C PHE A 80 -8.91 -4.45 -18.07
N TYR A 81 -9.24 -5.71 -17.80
CA TYR A 81 -8.58 -6.86 -18.40
C TYR A 81 -8.69 -6.85 -19.93
N ASP A 82 -9.91 -6.65 -20.45
CA ASP A 82 -10.16 -6.54 -21.89
C ASP A 82 -9.31 -5.42 -22.52
N LYS A 83 -9.18 -4.30 -21.81
CA LYS A 83 -8.42 -3.15 -22.28
C LYS A 83 -6.93 -3.42 -22.31
N ILE A 84 -6.33 -3.92 -21.22
CA ILE A 84 -4.89 -4.16 -21.17
C ILE A 84 -4.44 -5.28 -22.10
N ALA A 85 -5.30 -6.25 -22.41
CA ALA A 85 -5.04 -7.30 -23.39
C ALA A 85 -4.86 -6.74 -24.82
N THR A 86 -5.33 -5.52 -25.10
CA THR A 86 -5.15 -4.87 -26.41
C THR A 86 -3.90 -4.00 -26.49
N ILE A 87 -3.18 -3.80 -25.39
CA ILE A 87 -2.00 -2.92 -25.35
C ILE A 87 -0.79 -3.66 -25.94
N PRO A 88 -0.12 -3.10 -26.96
CA PRO A 88 1.12 -3.69 -27.48
C PRO A 88 2.18 -3.79 -26.39
N GLY A 89 2.81 -4.97 -26.26
CA GLY A 89 3.81 -5.22 -25.25
C GLY A 89 3.25 -5.59 -23.87
N VAL A 90 1.95 -5.78 -23.72
CA VAL A 90 1.31 -6.33 -22.52
C VAL A 90 0.79 -7.74 -22.84
N SER A 91 1.03 -8.69 -21.95
CA SER A 91 0.44 -10.03 -21.97
C SER A 91 -0.20 -10.36 -20.63
N ILE A 92 -1.27 -11.13 -20.64
CA ILE A 92 -1.95 -11.61 -19.44
C ILE A 92 -1.64 -13.10 -19.31
N ASP A 93 -0.98 -13.49 -18.21
CA ASP A 93 -0.66 -14.88 -17.91
C ASP A 93 -1.74 -15.55 -17.07
N LEU A 94 -2.41 -14.77 -16.22
CA LEU A 94 -3.50 -15.24 -15.38
C LEU A 94 -4.54 -14.13 -15.20
N GLU A 95 -5.79 -14.49 -15.41
CA GLU A 95 -6.96 -13.66 -15.15
C GLU A 95 -8.05 -14.54 -14.55
N VAL A 96 -8.42 -14.26 -13.29
CA VAL A 96 -9.47 -15.02 -12.61
C VAL A 96 -10.29 -14.07 -11.74
N THR A 97 -11.61 -14.17 -11.86
CA THR A 97 -12.55 -13.60 -10.88
C THR A 97 -13.45 -14.73 -10.39
N LYS A 98 -13.36 -15.07 -9.10
CA LYS A 98 -14.01 -16.25 -8.52
C LYS A 98 -14.82 -15.87 -7.26
N PRO A 99 -16.09 -16.31 -7.16
CA PRO A 99 -16.88 -16.18 -5.93
C PRO A 99 -16.52 -17.28 -4.93
N TYR A 100 -16.58 -16.92 -3.64
CA TYR A 100 -16.44 -17.82 -2.50
C TYR A 100 -17.59 -17.60 -1.52
N THR A 101 -17.99 -18.65 -0.82
CA THR A 101 -19.08 -18.57 0.18
C THR A 101 -18.71 -17.74 1.41
N GLY A 102 -17.42 -17.51 1.62
CA GLY A 102 -16.87 -16.70 2.69
C GLY A 102 -15.35 -16.67 2.68
N PHE A 103 -14.76 -15.89 3.58
CA PHE A 103 -13.31 -15.75 3.71
C PHE A 103 -12.63 -17.11 4.00
N GLN A 104 -13.22 -17.97 4.82
CA GLN A 104 -12.64 -19.26 5.17
C GLN A 104 -12.44 -20.14 3.93
N GLN A 105 -13.46 -20.26 3.07
CA GLN A 105 -13.33 -21.02 1.84
C GLN A 105 -12.24 -20.45 0.92
N TRP A 106 -12.19 -19.12 0.79
CA TRP A 106 -11.13 -18.46 0.01
C TRP A 106 -9.74 -18.79 0.58
N TYR A 107 -9.58 -18.74 1.90
CA TYR A 107 -8.31 -19.04 2.58
C TYR A 107 -7.92 -20.51 2.40
N ASP A 108 -8.84 -21.43 2.62
CA ASP A 108 -8.59 -22.87 2.47
C ASP A 108 -8.16 -23.21 1.04
N ASP A 109 -8.88 -22.68 0.03
CA ASP A 109 -8.60 -22.97 -1.37
C ASP A 109 -7.25 -22.39 -1.85
N ASN A 110 -6.83 -21.23 -1.32
CA ASN A 110 -5.66 -20.53 -1.83
C ASN A 110 -4.38 -20.72 -0.98
N PHE A 111 -4.52 -21.01 0.32
CA PHE A 111 -3.37 -21.17 1.22
C PHE A 111 -3.20 -22.61 1.74
N ILE A 112 -4.29 -23.27 2.10
CA ILE A 112 -4.21 -24.64 2.67
C ILE A 112 -4.21 -25.68 1.56
N HIS A 113 -5.09 -25.53 0.58
CA HIS A 113 -5.25 -26.43 -0.56
C HIS A 113 -4.99 -25.67 -1.85
N SER A 114 -3.78 -25.13 -1.99
CA SER A 114 -3.40 -24.24 -3.10
C SER A 114 -3.65 -24.81 -4.51
N GLN A 115 -3.73 -26.13 -4.64
CA GLN A 115 -4.14 -26.83 -5.87
C GLN A 115 -5.61 -26.59 -6.26
N ASN A 116 -6.46 -26.19 -5.33
CA ASN A 116 -7.87 -25.86 -5.57
C ASN A 116 -8.09 -24.35 -5.78
N GLY A 117 -7.03 -23.57 -5.51
CA GLY A 117 -7.03 -22.14 -5.67
C GLY A 117 -6.84 -21.72 -7.12
N ILE A 118 -6.49 -20.47 -7.29
CA ILE A 118 -6.34 -19.82 -8.57
C ILE A 118 -4.90 -19.90 -9.12
N GLY A 119 -4.09 -20.83 -8.62
CA GLY A 119 -2.72 -21.05 -9.08
C GLY A 119 -1.65 -20.20 -8.41
N PHE A 120 -1.98 -19.39 -7.43
CA PHE A 120 -0.99 -18.78 -6.56
C PHE A 120 -0.44 -19.79 -5.57
N ASN A 121 0.80 -20.15 -5.75
CA ASN A 121 1.53 -20.88 -4.74
C ASN A 121 2.07 -19.86 -3.74
N TYR A 122 1.24 -19.49 -2.75
CA TYR A 122 1.75 -18.77 -1.60
C TYR A 122 2.65 -19.72 -0.81
N THR A 123 3.92 -19.74 -1.15
CA THR A 123 4.91 -20.20 -0.21
C THR A 123 4.82 -19.23 0.97
N ILE A 124 4.42 -19.73 2.12
CA ILE A 124 4.53 -19.03 3.40
C ILE A 124 6.04 -18.88 3.65
N GLY A 125 6.65 -17.92 2.95
CA GLY A 125 7.99 -17.46 3.21
C GLY A 125 7.86 -16.32 4.20
N ASP A 126 8.36 -16.51 5.39
CA ASP A 126 8.53 -15.42 6.33
C ASP A 126 9.70 -14.56 5.82
N PHE A 127 9.37 -13.39 5.27
CA PHE A 127 10.38 -12.40 4.86
C PHE A 127 10.75 -11.44 6.00
N SER A 128 10.27 -11.70 7.21
CA SER A 128 10.63 -10.90 8.38
C SER A 128 12.12 -11.05 8.70
N GLY A 129 12.74 -9.96 9.15
CA GLY A 129 14.16 -9.94 9.49
C GLY A 129 15.11 -9.71 8.31
N VAL A 130 14.62 -9.45 7.11
CA VAL A 130 15.47 -8.96 6.01
C VAL A 130 15.72 -7.47 6.21
N PRO A 131 16.98 -7.01 6.31
CA PRO A 131 17.26 -5.59 6.40
C PRO A 131 16.84 -4.89 5.12
N ALA A 132 16.05 -3.84 5.26
CA ALA A 132 15.54 -3.08 4.12
C ALA A 132 15.30 -1.61 4.51
N ALA A 133 15.52 -0.71 3.56
CA ALA A 133 14.92 0.61 3.59
C ALA A 133 13.49 0.50 3.06
N VAL A 134 12.58 1.14 3.76
CA VAL A 134 11.15 1.14 3.42
C VAL A 134 10.65 2.57 3.40
N SER A 135 9.75 2.88 2.50
CA SER A 135 8.96 4.10 2.49
C SER A 135 7.54 3.81 2.07
N SER A 136 6.60 4.63 2.52
CA SER A 136 5.23 4.60 2.05
C SER A 136 4.74 5.98 1.62
N VAL A 137 3.81 6.00 0.65
CA VAL A 137 3.13 7.22 0.22
C VAL A 137 1.64 6.96 0.11
N LEU A 138 0.86 7.66 0.92
CA LEU A 138 -0.60 7.60 0.89
C LEU A 138 -1.15 8.41 -0.28
N ILE A 139 -1.54 7.77 -1.37
CA ILE A 139 -2.02 8.46 -2.57
C ILE A 139 -3.47 8.93 -2.39
N PRO A 140 -3.74 10.25 -2.39
CA PRO A 140 -5.09 10.75 -2.22
C PRO A 140 -5.95 10.50 -3.46
N ARG A 141 -7.27 10.37 -3.25
CA ARG A 141 -8.27 10.19 -4.31
C ARG A 141 -8.18 11.24 -5.42
N THR A 142 -7.79 12.47 -5.07
CA THR A 142 -7.67 13.57 -6.02
C THR A 142 -6.64 13.27 -7.11
N SER A 143 -5.53 12.61 -6.79
CA SER A 143 -4.48 12.26 -7.76
C SER A 143 -4.96 11.26 -8.81
N PHE A 144 -5.88 10.37 -8.44
CA PHE A 144 -6.53 9.45 -9.39
C PHE A 144 -7.61 10.12 -10.28
N LYS A 145 -7.86 11.43 -10.12
CA LYS A 145 -8.86 12.18 -10.89
C LYS A 145 -8.25 13.34 -11.68
N THR A 146 -7.28 14.03 -11.10
CA THR A 146 -6.76 15.28 -11.68
C THR A 146 -5.36 15.16 -12.26
N ASN A 147 -4.56 14.20 -11.76
CA ASN A 147 -3.15 14.01 -12.15
C ASN A 147 -2.89 12.58 -12.64
N THR A 148 -3.85 12.01 -13.37
CA THR A 148 -3.83 10.60 -13.77
C THR A 148 -2.62 10.22 -14.60
N ASP A 149 -2.22 11.05 -15.55
CA ASP A 149 -1.09 10.77 -16.43
C ASP A 149 0.24 10.86 -15.68
N ASP A 150 0.44 11.93 -14.89
CA ASP A 150 1.67 12.11 -14.12
C ASP A 150 1.81 11.02 -13.05
N LEU A 151 0.71 10.63 -12.40
CA LEU A 151 0.69 9.53 -11.46
C LEU A 151 1.06 8.20 -12.14
N ALA A 152 0.51 7.93 -13.32
CA ALA A 152 0.83 6.71 -14.06
C ALA A 152 2.30 6.66 -14.48
N VAL A 153 2.88 7.79 -14.88
CA VAL A 153 4.32 7.91 -15.19
C VAL A 153 5.14 7.59 -13.94
N ALA A 154 4.87 8.27 -12.82
CA ALA A 154 5.63 8.07 -11.59
C ALA A 154 5.54 6.62 -11.08
N LEU A 155 4.37 5.96 -11.19
CA LEU A 155 4.22 4.54 -10.85
C LEU A 155 4.98 3.62 -11.82
N ALA A 156 4.98 3.94 -13.11
CA ALA A 156 5.68 3.13 -14.11
C ALA A 156 7.22 3.23 -14.00
N GLU A 157 7.75 4.29 -13.43
CA GLU A 157 9.19 4.47 -13.19
C GLU A 157 9.72 3.63 -12.03
N LEU A 158 8.87 3.27 -11.05
CA LEU A 158 9.28 2.39 -9.95
C LEU A 158 9.50 0.97 -10.46
N THR A 159 10.64 0.38 -10.14
CA THR A 159 10.97 -0.98 -10.58
C THR A 159 10.43 -2.07 -9.66
N ASP A 160 10.15 -1.74 -8.40
CA ASP A 160 9.56 -2.64 -7.41
C ASP A 160 8.72 -1.82 -6.43
N ALA A 161 7.47 -2.22 -6.24
CA ALA A 161 6.61 -1.67 -5.21
C ALA A 161 5.54 -2.69 -4.79
N ARG A 162 5.05 -2.54 -3.55
CA ARG A 162 4.00 -3.39 -2.97
C ARG A 162 2.81 -2.58 -2.53
N PRO A 163 2.10 -1.96 -3.46
CA PRO A 163 0.95 -1.13 -3.13
C PRO A 163 -0.23 -1.95 -2.64
N PHE A 164 -1.03 -1.32 -1.78
CA PHE A 164 -2.28 -1.91 -1.33
C PHE A 164 -3.41 -0.90 -1.24
N LEU A 165 -4.63 -1.42 -1.37
CA LEU A 165 -5.88 -0.69 -1.36
C LEU A 165 -6.40 -0.62 0.07
N VAL A 166 -6.47 0.56 0.67
CA VAL A 166 -6.85 0.71 2.09
C VAL A 166 -7.82 1.86 2.33
N GLY A 167 -8.17 2.62 1.31
CA GLY A 167 -8.99 3.82 1.41
C GLY A 167 -10.33 3.71 0.67
N GLY A 168 -11.00 4.84 0.51
CA GLY A 168 -12.29 4.91 -0.18
C GLY A 168 -13.47 4.31 0.59
N GLY A 169 -14.59 4.10 -0.08
CA GLY A 169 -15.78 3.44 0.46
C GLY A 169 -16.19 3.97 1.84
N VAL A 170 -16.34 3.08 2.82
CA VAL A 170 -16.72 3.42 4.20
C VAL A 170 -15.58 4.06 4.98
N VAL A 171 -14.32 3.79 4.64
CA VAL A 171 -13.15 4.35 5.31
C VAL A 171 -13.11 5.88 5.17
N SER A 172 -13.47 6.39 3.99
CA SER A 172 -13.50 7.83 3.70
C SER A 172 -14.66 8.58 4.38
N LYS A 173 -15.61 7.86 4.99
CA LYS A 173 -16.79 8.44 5.68
C LYS A 173 -16.59 8.56 7.18
N VAL A 174 -15.50 8.01 7.71
CA VAL A 174 -15.18 8.12 9.13
C VAL A 174 -14.62 9.53 9.39
N ASP A 175 -15.09 10.17 10.46
CA ASP A 175 -14.55 11.44 10.91
C ASP A 175 -13.03 11.30 11.11
N PRO A 176 -12.20 12.12 10.44
CA PRO A 176 -10.76 12.07 10.57
C PRO A 176 -10.28 12.26 12.02
N ASP A 177 -11.00 13.01 12.84
CA ASP A 177 -10.65 13.31 14.23
C ASP A 177 -11.18 12.28 15.24
N ALA A 178 -11.96 11.28 14.80
CA ALA A 178 -12.56 10.27 15.69
C ALA A 178 -11.54 9.37 16.39
N MET A 179 -10.30 9.28 15.87
CA MET A 179 -9.24 8.42 16.41
C MET A 179 -7.85 9.02 16.19
N ALA A 180 -6.80 8.31 16.62
CA ALA A 180 -5.42 8.77 16.52
C ALA A 180 -4.73 8.48 15.17
N VAL A 181 -5.34 7.68 14.30
CA VAL A 181 -4.76 7.33 13.00
C VAL A 181 -4.59 8.59 12.14
N ASN A 182 -3.55 8.61 11.32
CA ASN A 182 -3.29 9.71 10.41
C ASN A 182 -4.55 10.07 9.59
N PRO A 183 -5.04 11.31 9.62
CA PRO A 183 -6.25 11.72 8.89
C PRO A 183 -6.15 11.53 7.38
N ALA A 184 -4.94 11.48 6.81
CA ALA A 184 -4.71 11.19 5.39
C ALA A 184 -5.36 9.86 4.94
N PHE A 185 -5.48 8.86 5.85
CA PHE A 185 -6.18 7.60 5.56
C PHE A 185 -7.65 7.78 5.18
N ARG A 186 -8.28 8.94 5.46
CA ARG A 186 -9.67 9.23 5.10
C ARG A 186 -9.83 9.75 3.68
N SER A 187 -8.77 10.31 3.12
CA SER A 187 -8.78 10.89 1.75
C SER A 187 -8.01 10.06 0.72
N MET A 188 -7.20 9.12 1.14
CA MET A 188 -6.42 8.26 0.26
C MET A 188 -7.23 7.13 -0.35
N LEU A 189 -6.71 6.51 -1.41
CA LEU A 189 -7.19 5.25 -1.98
C LEU A 189 -6.17 4.13 -1.86
N SER A 190 -4.92 4.42 -2.07
CA SER A 190 -3.82 3.45 -2.02
C SER A 190 -2.68 3.93 -1.15
N ASP A 191 -2.00 2.99 -0.55
CA ASP A 191 -0.65 3.16 -0.01
C ASP A 191 0.34 2.53 -0.99
N ILE A 192 1.39 3.25 -1.34
CA ILE A 192 2.49 2.72 -2.17
C ILE A 192 3.66 2.43 -1.25
N THR A 193 3.86 1.15 -0.94
CA THR A 193 5.04 0.69 -0.21
C THR A 193 6.19 0.44 -1.17
N ILE A 194 7.30 1.08 -0.92
CA ILE A 194 8.56 0.91 -1.64
C ILE A 194 9.56 0.29 -0.67
N ALA A 195 10.24 -0.78 -1.05
CA ALA A 195 11.23 -1.41 -0.19
C ALA A 195 12.41 -1.93 -1.01
N LEU A 196 13.62 -1.61 -0.57
CA LEU A 196 14.85 -2.16 -1.11
C LEU A 196 15.68 -2.77 0.02
N SER A 197 16.18 -3.97 -0.19
CA SER A 197 17.00 -4.69 0.77
C SER A 197 18.47 -4.65 0.38
N TRP A 198 19.35 -4.94 1.37
CA TRP A 198 20.77 -5.11 1.15
C TRP A 198 21.26 -6.41 1.80
N ASN A 199 22.46 -6.85 1.40
CA ASN A 199 23.09 -7.99 2.03
C ASN A 199 23.75 -7.55 3.36
N VAL A 200 23.20 -8.00 4.48
CA VAL A 200 23.62 -7.63 5.83
C VAL A 200 25.08 -8.00 6.14
N THR A 201 25.62 -9.01 5.44
CA THR A 201 26.99 -9.52 5.69
C THR A 201 28.06 -8.75 4.92
N THR A 202 27.69 -8.15 3.80
CA THR A 202 28.67 -7.56 2.87
C THR A 202 28.45 -6.07 2.62
N ALA A 203 27.26 -5.53 2.87
CA ALA A 203 26.97 -4.12 2.60
C ALA A 203 27.76 -3.21 3.52
N THR A 204 28.40 -2.22 2.93
CA THR A 204 29.06 -1.13 3.66
C THR A 204 28.03 -0.10 4.12
N PRO A 205 28.34 0.73 5.14
CA PRO A 205 27.45 1.82 5.55
C PRO A 205 27.10 2.77 4.40
N GLN A 206 28.01 3.00 3.46
CA GLN A 206 27.78 3.83 2.28
C GLN A 206 26.77 3.21 1.33
N GLU A 207 26.85 1.89 1.11
CA GLU A 207 25.86 1.16 0.28
C GLU A 207 24.49 1.14 0.94
N VAL A 208 24.42 0.94 2.26
CA VAL A 208 23.13 1.04 3.00
C VAL A 208 22.53 2.44 2.83
N HIS A 209 23.30 3.49 3.06
CA HIS A 209 22.82 4.87 2.89
C HIS A 209 22.38 5.16 1.46
N ALA A 210 23.06 4.62 0.45
CA ALA A 210 22.66 4.77 -0.95
C ALA A 210 21.29 4.08 -1.24
N VAL A 211 21.03 2.94 -0.62
CA VAL A 211 19.72 2.26 -0.70
C VAL A 211 18.63 3.10 -0.03
N GLU A 212 18.88 3.62 1.17
CA GLU A 212 17.94 4.51 1.88
C GLU A 212 17.62 5.75 1.02
N GLN A 213 18.64 6.38 0.45
CA GLN A 213 18.44 7.54 -0.43
C GLN A 213 17.64 7.19 -1.68
N THR A 214 17.88 6.04 -2.30
CA THR A 214 17.12 5.59 -3.47
C THR A 214 15.64 5.42 -3.15
N VAL A 215 15.31 4.78 -2.03
CA VAL A 215 13.91 4.61 -1.58
C VAL A 215 13.26 5.97 -1.31
N THR A 216 13.99 6.88 -0.67
CA THR A 216 13.54 8.25 -0.41
C THR A 216 13.28 9.03 -1.70
N ASP A 217 14.18 8.95 -2.66
CA ASP A 217 14.04 9.64 -3.95
C ASP A 217 12.83 9.14 -4.74
N TRP A 218 12.61 7.83 -4.76
CA TRP A 218 11.43 7.23 -5.38
C TRP A 218 10.13 7.68 -4.70
N ALA A 219 10.10 7.67 -3.37
CA ALA A 219 8.94 8.14 -2.62
C ALA A 219 8.67 9.62 -2.85
N ASN A 220 9.72 10.45 -2.93
CA ASN A 220 9.61 11.87 -3.23
C ASN A 220 9.05 12.11 -4.64
N GLY A 221 9.44 11.32 -5.64
CA GLY A 221 8.84 11.36 -6.97
C GLY A 221 7.32 11.19 -6.94
N ILE A 222 6.80 10.23 -6.16
CA ILE A 222 5.36 10.04 -5.96
C ILE A 222 4.74 11.21 -5.17
N ARG A 223 5.39 11.68 -4.09
CA ARG A 223 4.91 12.83 -3.29
C ARG A 223 4.80 14.09 -4.11
N ASP A 224 5.77 14.35 -4.99
CA ASP A 224 5.79 15.53 -5.84
C ASP A 224 4.63 15.57 -6.84
N VAL A 225 4.27 14.44 -7.40
CA VAL A 225 3.12 14.32 -8.31
C VAL A 225 1.80 14.38 -7.54
N THR A 226 1.70 13.67 -6.41
CA THR A 226 0.43 13.52 -5.69
C THR A 226 0.14 14.64 -4.69
N LYS A 227 1.17 15.40 -4.31
CA LYS A 227 1.14 16.39 -3.23
C LYS A 227 0.64 15.80 -1.91
N SER A 228 0.85 14.50 -1.72
CA SER A 228 0.46 13.83 -0.48
C SER A 228 1.49 14.11 0.63
N PRO A 229 1.07 14.62 1.77
CA PRO A 229 1.93 14.69 2.95
C PRO A 229 1.95 13.37 3.75
N GLY A 230 1.02 12.43 3.47
CA GLY A 230 0.77 11.27 4.30
C GLY A 230 1.66 10.06 3.97
N ALA A 231 2.08 9.36 5.03
CA ALA A 231 2.78 8.08 4.98
C ALA A 231 2.27 7.16 6.09
N TYR A 232 2.54 5.87 5.97
CA TYR A 232 2.16 4.87 6.98
C TYR A 232 3.31 4.63 7.94
N VAL A 233 3.10 4.90 9.22
CA VAL A 233 4.15 4.83 10.25
C VAL A 233 4.78 3.45 10.41
N ASN A 234 4.07 2.37 10.13
CA ASN A 234 4.65 1.02 10.16
C ASN A 234 5.61 0.73 9.00
N GLU A 235 5.64 1.61 8.00
CA GLU A 235 6.53 1.58 6.85
C GLU A 235 7.39 2.85 6.84
N ALA A 236 7.93 3.16 8.02
CA ALA A 236 8.62 4.40 8.29
C ALA A 236 9.89 4.53 7.45
N GLU A 237 10.01 5.65 6.77
CA GLU A 237 11.17 6.06 6.01
C GLU A 237 12.14 6.82 6.90
N ILE A 238 13.39 6.35 6.97
CA ILE A 238 14.42 6.90 7.87
C ILE A 238 14.75 8.37 7.54
N LEU A 239 14.71 8.74 6.26
CA LEU A 239 15.12 10.06 5.78
C LEU A 239 13.95 11.02 5.53
N ILE A 240 12.73 10.68 5.93
CA ILE A 240 11.55 11.55 5.74
C ILE A 240 11.70 12.86 6.53
N PRO A 241 11.61 14.04 5.87
CA PRO A 241 11.97 15.30 6.52
C PRO A 241 10.98 15.76 7.60
N ASN A 242 9.68 15.52 7.40
CA ASN A 242 8.60 16.01 8.26
C ASN A 242 7.77 14.85 8.81
N PHE A 243 8.41 13.94 9.54
CA PHE A 243 7.76 12.72 10.03
C PHE A 243 6.49 12.99 10.85
N GLN A 244 6.45 14.10 11.61
CA GLN A 244 5.30 14.48 12.41
C GLN A 244 4.05 14.67 11.56
N GLU A 245 4.17 15.39 10.46
CA GLU A 245 3.09 15.62 9.52
C GLU A 245 2.82 14.34 8.70
N ALA A 246 3.87 13.68 8.21
CA ALA A 246 3.74 12.50 7.35
C ALA A 246 3.03 11.33 8.05
N TYR A 247 3.33 11.05 9.31
CA TYR A 247 2.76 9.89 10.02
C TYR A 247 1.52 10.21 10.86
N TRP A 248 1.35 11.47 11.28
CA TRP A 248 0.33 11.85 12.26
C TRP A 248 -0.60 12.98 11.78
N GLY A 249 -0.19 13.73 10.75
CA GLY A 249 -0.92 14.90 10.28
C GLY A 249 -1.18 15.91 11.39
N ASN A 250 -2.33 16.56 11.35
CA ASN A 250 -2.76 17.54 12.36
C ASN A 250 -3.03 16.94 13.76
N HIS A 251 -2.98 15.61 13.91
CA HIS A 251 -3.12 14.96 15.21
C HIS A 251 -1.85 15.04 16.06
N TYR A 252 -0.68 15.29 15.47
CA TYR A 252 0.59 15.26 16.17
C TYR A 252 0.64 16.10 17.45
N PRO A 253 0.19 17.36 17.48
CA PRO A 253 0.23 18.16 18.71
C PRO A 253 -0.57 17.54 19.87
N ARG A 254 -1.75 16.98 19.59
CA ARG A 254 -2.58 16.28 20.58
C ARG A 254 -1.91 15.00 21.09
N LEU A 255 -1.35 14.21 20.18
CA LEU A 255 -0.63 12.99 20.53
C LEU A 255 0.62 13.27 21.35
N ARG A 256 1.37 14.33 21.02
CA ARG A 256 2.54 14.78 21.79
C ARG A 256 2.16 15.21 23.20
N ALA A 257 1.13 16.02 23.35
CA ALA A 257 0.64 16.43 24.67
C ALA A 257 0.20 15.22 25.52
N PHE A 258 -0.48 14.26 24.90
CA PHE A 258 -0.86 13.01 25.57
C PHE A 258 0.37 12.20 25.98
N LYS A 259 1.32 11.97 25.06
CA LYS A 259 2.59 11.28 25.32
C LYS A 259 3.34 11.90 26.51
N GLN A 260 3.49 13.22 26.52
CA GLN A 260 4.17 13.94 27.60
C GLN A 260 3.46 13.80 28.96
N SER A 261 2.13 13.64 28.96
CA SER A 261 1.36 13.47 30.19
C SER A 261 1.49 12.10 30.83
N ILE A 262 1.67 11.03 30.03
CA ILE A 262 1.70 9.65 30.49
C ILE A 262 3.11 9.07 30.56
N ASP A 263 4.04 9.59 29.76
CA ASP A 263 5.43 9.17 29.71
C ASP A 263 6.37 10.38 29.63
N PRO A 264 6.41 11.19 30.70
CA PRO A 264 7.20 12.43 30.76
C PRO A 264 8.72 12.20 30.68
N ASN A 265 9.17 10.98 30.92
CA ASN A 265 10.58 10.61 30.88
C ASN A 265 11.00 9.92 29.58
N ASP A 266 10.08 9.79 28.59
CA ASP A 266 10.30 9.13 27.33
C ASP A 266 10.85 7.68 27.45
N LEU A 267 10.28 6.89 28.38
CA LEU A 267 10.66 5.49 28.53
C LEU A 267 10.26 4.64 27.32
N LEU A 268 9.17 5.02 26.65
CA LEU A 268 8.65 4.37 25.45
C LEU A 268 8.91 5.30 24.23
N ILE A 269 10.15 5.44 23.84
CA ILE A 269 10.56 6.28 22.72
C ILE A 269 11.11 5.42 21.57
N VAL A 270 10.78 5.81 20.36
CA VAL A 270 11.31 5.21 19.13
C VAL A 270 11.65 6.32 18.14
N ARG A 271 12.57 6.05 17.23
CA ARG A 271 12.92 6.98 16.15
C ARG A 271 11.67 7.35 15.35
N GLN A 272 11.49 8.65 15.07
CA GLN A 272 10.32 9.20 14.37
C GLN A 272 8.96 8.90 15.04
N GLY A 273 8.98 8.43 16.29
CA GLY A 273 7.77 8.29 17.11
C GLY A 273 7.32 9.63 17.68
N VAL A 274 6.18 9.63 18.34
CA VAL A 274 5.65 10.84 18.99
C VAL A 274 6.58 11.30 20.10
N ASN A 275 6.99 12.57 20.06
CA ASN A 275 7.94 13.25 20.98
C ASN A 275 9.43 12.88 20.75
N SER A 276 9.77 12.27 19.62
CA SER A 276 11.17 11.87 19.34
C SER A 276 12.05 13.00 18.84
N GLU A 277 11.49 14.15 18.46
CA GLU A 277 12.24 15.31 17.97
C GLU A 277 13.18 15.96 18.99
N GLY A 278 13.08 15.57 20.24
CA GLY A 278 14.01 16.00 21.31
C GLY A 278 15.16 15.03 21.56
N TRP A 279 15.38 14.07 20.66
CA TRP A 279 16.41 13.04 20.75
C TRP A 279 17.30 13.05 19.50
N ASP A 280 18.52 12.52 19.63
CA ASP A 280 19.36 12.28 18.46
C ASP A 280 18.76 11.17 17.57
N ASP A 281 19.31 11.03 16.35
CA ASP A 281 18.79 10.08 15.36
C ASP A 281 18.87 8.62 15.81
N GLU A 282 19.70 8.32 16.79
CA GLU A 282 19.90 6.97 17.33
C GLU A 282 19.08 6.72 18.60
N ILE A 283 18.34 7.73 19.06
CA ILE A 283 17.53 7.69 20.30
C ILE A 283 18.39 7.33 21.54
N MET A 284 19.64 7.75 21.53
CA MET A 284 20.59 7.48 22.62
C MET A 284 20.69 8.66 23.59
N CYS A 285 20.59 9.89 23.08
CA CYS A 285 20.74 11.11 23.85
C CYS A 285 19.67 12.12 23.54
N LYS A 286 19.19 12.85 24.57
CA LYS A 286 18.35 14.03 24.34
C LYS A 286 19.20 15.16 23.74
N THR A 287 18.65 15.77 22.69
CA THR A 287 19.22 16.99 22.12
C THR A 287 18.87 18.17 23.04
N LEU A 288 19.87 19.01 23.35
CA LEU A 288 19.73 20.19 24.22
C LEU A 288 19.00 21.33 23.52
#